data_4bf63a82a471d0608354540a1ffc0ef3
#
_entry.id   4bf63a82a471d0608354540a1ffc0ef3
#
_cell.length_a   1.000
_cell.length_b   1.000
_cell.length_c   1.000
_cell.angle_alpha   90.00
_cell.angle_beta   90.00
_cell.angle_gamma   90.00
#
_symmetry.space_group_name_H-M   'P 1'
#
loop_
_entity.id
_entity.type
_entity.pdbx_description
1 polymer ?
#
loop_
_entity_poly.entity_id
_entity_poly.type
_entity_poly.pdbx_seq_one_letter_code
_entity_poly.pdbx_strand_id
1 'polypeptide(L)'
;MSETRLKRTVSSALWSAYGDALGFPTELASEDLVTERVGQNKSTRTGQWKRMVGGRFGAKVTLPAGSYSDDTQLRLSTSRAISGQGYFDVEAFAKIEMPVWQIYALGAGRGSKAAASSLCNRSVNWFSNFFKGYENGGGNGAAMRIQPHVWAASKLDDKPSYLVDVIRNAICTHGHMRGIAGAVVHALSLAHVLQHGRMASDIDWLRYSDDILNIPKLIKSDNDLLTFWVSTWEKNSKTTLEHAAEEVAKEWSLSVRKAMDWFAQTNEPASFIYEKIVETDNGLSKEERGSGLKSALFANVAALLGQRTGSQEIMEVVVNLLWSDTDTIASMAGALIGAAKPDAKFIGNIQDEDYIRMEANRLFNISQGAAEGTFPYPDTLYWQPPRAAIDTLTIDEGNYILQGFGNVSPIGERYTGRQKGTAWQWFTAFWGQSLLIRIRADLGADSKVVYRSSERDRNIADLFDYQSDEADVDAVQSFVAGDVSVVSEVAIQKFVTKDDYAEFKSAVTVDSLSDETYIKSNVIDLDVLSSEAIKSFDPELIGQHLLLLAEQPNGVTLATGYAAIVAKARATRLRHKR
;
A
#
# COMPACT_ATOMS: atom_id res chain seq x y z
N MET A 1 25.01 -12.98 -7.57
CA MET A 1 24.14 -11.77 -7.62
C MET A 1 22.81 -11.98 -6.90
N SER A 2 22.12 -13.10 -7.09
CA SER A 2 20.83 -13.38 -6.43
C SER A 2 20.90 -13.40 -4.90
N GLU A 3 21.83 -14.14 -4.30
CA GLU A 3 22.01 -14.20 -2.84
C GLU A 3 22.31 -12.86 -2.20
N THR A 4 23.13 -12.03 -2.84
CA THR A 4 23.45 -10.67 -2.38
C THR A 4 22.19 -9.79 -2.38
N ARG A 5 21.34 -9.88 -3.41
CA ARG A 5 20.09 -9.12 -3.49
C ARG A 5 19.10 -9.58 -2.43
N LEU A 6 18.98 -10.88 -2.18
CA LEU A 6 18.16 -11.41 -1.09
C LEU A 6 18.56 -10.81 0.26
N LYS A 7 19.85 -10.88 0.61
CA LYS A 7 20.36 -10.31 1.86
C LYS A 7 20.05 -8.81 1.97
N ARG A 8 20.23 -8.05 0.90
CA ARG A 8 19.88 -6.62 0.85
C ARG A 8 18.38 -6.37 1.05
N THR A 9 17.53 -7.15 0.39
CA THR A 9 16.08 -7.01 0.50
C THR A 9 15.60 -7.30 1.93
N VAL A 10 16.02 -8.41 2.51
CA VAL A 10 15.65 -8.80 3.88
C VAL A 10 16.17 -7.77 4.89
N SER A 11 17.44 -7.37 4.79
CA SER A 11 18.02 -6.38 5.69
C SER A 11 17.36 -5.00 5.52
N SER A 12 17.01 -4.61 4.29
CA SER A 12 16.23 -3.39 4.01
C SER A 12 14.90 -3.40 4.75
N ALA A 13 14.14 -4.50 4.69
CA ALA A 13 12.85 -4.63 5.36
C ALA A 13 12.97 -4.56 6.88
N LEU A 14 13.97 -5.24 7.45
CA LEU A 14 14.21 -5.26 8.90
C LEU A 14 14.70 -3.91 9.43
N TRP A 15 15.69 -3.29 8.78
CA TRP A 15 16.18 -1.97 9.18
C TRP A 15 15.12 -0.88 9.03
N SER A 16 14.23 -1.00 8.04
CA SER A 16 13.09 -0.09 7.90
C SER A 16 12.12 -0.24 9.09
N ALA A 17 11.76 -1.47 9.48
CA ALA A 17 10.91 -1.71 10.65
C ALA A 17 11.59 -1.31 11.97
N TYR A 18 12.90 -1.52 12.06
CA TYR A 18 13.69 -1.09 13.20
C TYR A 18 13.71 0.44 13.34
N GLY A 19 13.92 1.15 12.22
CA GLY A 19 13.92 2.62 12.19
C GLY A 19 12.59 3.20 12.65
N ASP A 20 11.48 2.66 12.13
CA ASP A 20 10.13 2.98 12.57
C ASP A 20 9.98 2.75 14.09
N ALA A 21 10.25 1.53 14.57
CA ALA A 21 10.10 1.18 15.98
C ALA A 21 11.01 1.98 16.94
N LEU A 22 12.19 2.40 16.48
CA LEU A 22 13.11 3.23 17.25
C LEU A 22 12.64 4.69 17.32
N GLY A 23 12.06 5.21 16.21
CA GLY A 23 11.57 6.58 16.09
C GLY A 23 10.16 6.79 16.66
N PHE A 24 9.34 5.76 16.70
CA PHE A 24 7.94 5.88 17.15
C PHE A 24 7.77 6.44 18.58
N PRO A 25 8.61 6.12 19.59
CA PRO A 25 8.54 6.77 20.89
C PRO A 25 8.86 8.26 20.88
N THR A 26 9.62 8.75 19.90
CA THR A 26 10.08 10.13 19.82
C THR A 26 9.22 11.00 18.88
N GLU A 27 8.36 10.35 18.07
CA GLU A 27 7.43 11.04 17.15
C GLU A 27 6.58 12.07 17.92
N LEU A 28 6.66 13.34 17.47
CA LEU A 28 5.94 14.49 18.06
C LEU A 28 6.07 14.60 19.59
N ALA A 29 7.17 14.13 20.16
CA ALA A 29 7.42 14.12 21.59
C ALA A 29 8.30 15.31 22.03
N SER A 30 8.07 15.80 23.25
CA SER A 30 9.03 16.62 23.99
C SER A 30 10.07 15.71 24.67
N GLU A 31 11.19 16.27 25.11
CA GLU A 31 12.23 15.52 25.84
C GLU A 31 11.67 14.81 27.09
N ASP A 32 10.79 15.48 27.86
CA ASP A 32 10.13 14.87 29.01
C ASP A 32 9.28 13.66 28.61
N LEU A 33 8.56 13.76 27.48
CA LEU A 33 7.72 12.67 26.99
C LEU A 33 8.56 11.52 26.45
N VAL A 34 9.71 11.79 25.82
CA VAL A 34 10.68 10.75 25.45
C VAL A 34 11.16 10.03 26.70
N THR A 35 11.57 10.78 27.73
CA THR A 35 12.03 10.20 29.00
C THR A 35 10.93 9.37 29.68
N GLU A 36 9.66 9.79 29.66
CA GLU A 36 8.53 8.98 30.16
C GLU A 36 8.37 7.67 29.38
N ARG A 37 8.53 7.73 28.05
CA ARG A 37 8.29 6.58 27.14
C ARG A 37 9.41 5.56 27.18
N VAL A 38 10.67 6.00 27.08
CA VAL A 38 11.83 5.10 26.91
C VAL A 38 12.73 4.98 28.16
N GLY A 39 12.41 5.72 29.23
CA GLY A 39 13.16 5.69 30.48
C GLY A 39 14.50 6.44 30.47
N GLN A 40 14.80 7.16 29.40
CA GLN A 40 16.01 7.98 29.20
C GLN A 40 15.71 9.13 28.23
N ASN A 41 16.57 10.15 28.20
CA ASN A 41 16.35 11.34 27.36
C ASN A 41 16.53 11.12 25.86
N LYS A 42 16.97 9.95 25.43
CA LYS A 42 17.17 9.58 24.02
C LYS A 42 16.70 8.16 23.74
N SER A 43 16.18 7.91 22.55
CA SER A 43 15.90 6.59 22.03
C SER A 43 17.16 6.03 21.37
N THR A 44 17.78 5.00 21.97
CA THR A 44 19.02 4.38 21.48
C THR A 44 18.84 2.90 21.15
N ARG A 45 17.75 2.31 21.57
CA ARG A 45 17.35 0.92 21.31
C ARG A 45 15.84 0.78 21.39
N THR A 46 15.29 -0.20 20.70
CA THR A 46 13.88 -0.53 20.84
C THR A 46 13.60 -1.17 22.19
N GLY A 47 12.53 -0.77 22.84
CA GLY A 47 12.10 -1.23 24.15
C GLY A 47 10.59 -1.23 24.29
N GLN A 48 10.09 -1.85 25.36
CA GLN A 48 8.68 -1.77 25.71
C GLN A 48 8.37 -0.37 26.26
N TRP A 49 7.25 0.21 25.82
CA TRP A 49 6.81 1.52 26.31
C TRP A 49 5.29 1.64 26.35
N LYS A 50 4.75 2.76 26.83
CA LYS A 50 3.31 2.97 26.96
C LYS A 50 2.84 4.16 26.14
N ARG A 51 1.73 3.99 25.40
CA ARG A 51 1.11 5.05 24.61
C ARG A 51 -0.39 5.17 24.92
N MET A 52 -0.89 6.40 24.91
CA MET A 52 -2.31 6.67 24.90
C MET A 52 -2.84 6.41 23.48
N VAL A 53 -3.73 5.46 23.30
CA VAL A 53 -4.40 5.14 22.02
C VAL A 53 -5.87 5.54 22.09
N GLY A 54 -6.48 5.91 20.95
CA GLY A 54 -7.88 6.34 20.91
C GLY A 54 -8.14 7.77 21.39
N GLY A 55 -7.12 8.63 21.43
CA GLY A 55 -7.20 10.03 21.78
C GLY A 55 -7.35 10.27 23.30
N ARG A 56 -7.83 11.48 23.69
CA ARG A 56 -7.88 11.94 25.10
C ARG A 56 -8.66 11.02 26.06
N PHE A 57 -9.65 10.31 25.55
CA PHE A 57 -10.51 9.41 26.33
C PHE A 57 -10.22 7.94 26.08
N GLY A 58 -9.18 7.63 25.31
CA GLY A 58 -8.73 6.29 25.00
C GLY A 58 -8.07 5.55 26.16
N ALA A 59 -7.31 4.51 25.87
CA ALA A 59 -6.61 3.68 26.84
C ALA A 59 -5.10 3.90 26.80
N LYS A 60 -4.45 3.80 27.96
CA LYS A 60 -2.98 3.72 28.06
C LYS A 60 -2.57 2.26 27.83
N VAL A 61 -2.02 1.98 26.65
CA VAL A 61 -1.67 0.63 26.20
C VAL A 61 -0.17 0.43 26.32
N THR A 62 0.24 -0.78 26.71
CA THR A 62 1.63 -1.21 26.64
C THR A 62 1.93 -1.70 25.23
N LEU A 63 2.91 -1.08 24.58
CA LEU A 63 3.47 -1.48 23.31
C LEU A 63 4.70 -2.37 23.56
N PRO A 64 4.73 -3.61 23.05
CA PRO A 64 5.88 -4.50 23.17
C PRO A 64 7.17 -3.89 22.62
N ALA A 65 8.33 -4.43 23.00
CA ALA A 65 9.60 -4.00 22.46
C ALA A 65 9.63 -4.19 20.93
N GLY A 66 10.03 -3.14 20.21
CA GLY A 66 10.07 -3.17 18.75
C GLY A 66 8.74 -2.92 18.06
N SER A 67 7.69 -2.50 18.79
CA SER A 67 6.42 -2.08 18.20
C SER A 67 6.61 -0.91 17.26
N TYR A 68 6.10 -1.06 16.05
CA TYR A 68 6.18 -0.10 14.97
C TYR A 68 4.87 0.68 14.77
N SER A 69 4.95 1.79 14.05
CA SER A 69 3.84 2.70 13.74
C SER A 69 3.08 2.27 12.47
N ASP A 70 2.26 3.19 11.94
CA ASP A 70 1.58 3.03 10.65
C ASP A 70 2.53 2.93 9.46
N ASP A 71 3.77 3.37 9.56
CA ASP A 71 4.80 3.19 8.54
C ASP A 71 4.96 1.72 8.15
N THR A 72 5.32 0.88 9.11
CA THR A 72 5.48 -0.56 8.88
C THR A 72 4.14 -1.25 8.66
N GLN A 73 3.06 -0.84 9.36
CA GLN A 73 1.73 -1.41 9.14
C GLN A 73 1.29 -1.27 7.68
N LEU A 74 1.35 -0.07 7.11
CA LEU A 74 0.93 0.18 5.73
C LEU A 74 1.92 -0.35 4.68
N ARG A 75 3.20 -0.48 5.04
CA ARG A 75 4.18 -1.18 4.21
C ARG A 75 3.85 -2.68 4.10
N LEU A 76 3.48 -3.33 5.19
CA LEU A 76 3.03 -4.72 5.19
C LEU A 76 1.70 -4.88 4.46
N SER A 77 0.79 -3.90 4.55
CA SER A 77 -0.43 -3.84 3.74
C SER A 77 -0.10 -3.78 2.23
N THR A 78 0.88 -2.96 1.85
CA THR A 78 1.36 -2.90 0.47
C THR A 78 1.98 -4.23 0.03
N SER A 79 2.76 -4.87 0.90
CA SER A 79 3.37 -6.18 0.62
C SER A 79 2.31 -7.24 0.35
N ARG A 80 1.31 -7.39 1.21
CA ARG A 80 0.20 -8.35 1.03
C ARG A 80 -0.58 -8.12 -0.25
N ALA A 81 -0.77 -6.85 -0.65
CA ALA A 81 -1.47 -6.49 -1.88
C ALA A 81 -0.65 -6.78 -3.17
N ILE A 82 0.60 -7.20 -3.06
CA ILE A 82 1.37 -7.71 -4.20
C ILE A 82 1.12 -9.23 -4.30
N SER A 83 0.50 -9.65 -5.41
CA SER A 83 0.20 -11.06 -5.69
C SER A 83 1.47 -11.91 -5.82
N GLY A 84 1.32 -13.23 -5.77
CA GLY A 84 2.42 -14.18 -5.97
C GLY A 84 3.09 -14.11 -7.35
N GLN A 85 2.45 -13.47 -8.33
CA GLN A 85 2.99 -13.19 -9.65
C GLN A 85 3.62 -11.79 -9.78
N GLY A 86 3.64 -11.01 -8.69
CA GLY A 86 4.21 -9.66 -8.68
C GLY A 86 3.28 -8.54 -9.14
N TYR A 87 2.01 -8.83 -9.34
CA TYR A 87 1.00 -7.83 -9.65
C TYR A 87 0.54 -7.11 -8.37
N PHE A 88 0.51 -5.78 -8.38
CA PHE A 88 -0.04 -5.00 -7.29
C PHE A 88 -1.56 -4.87 -7.44
N ASP A 89 -2.29 -5.51 -6.53
CA ASP A 89 -3.74 -5.38 -6.42
C ASP A 89 -4.08 -4.08 -5.69
N VAL A 90 -4.15 -3.00 -6.45
CA VAL A 90 -4.48 -1.67 -5.94
C VAL A 90 -5.91 -1.61 -5.39
N GLU A 91 -6.84 -2.40 -5.94
CA GLU A 91 -8.22 -2.48 -5.44
C GLU A 91 -8.26 -3.14 -4.06
N ALA A 92 -7.58 -4.28 -3.86
CA ALA A 92 -7.48 -4.91 -2.54
C ALA A 92 -6.81 -3.97 -1.53
N PHE A 93 -5.73 -3.30 -1.92
CA PHE A 93 -5.08 -2.29 -1.07
C PHE A 93 -6.06 -1.18 -0.66
N ALA A 94 -6.76 -0.59 -1.63
CA ALA A 94 -7.66 0.54 -1.37
C ALA A 94 -8.96 0.14 -0.68
N LYS A 95 -9.57 -1.00 -1.06
CA LYS A 95 -10.92 -1.38 -0.61
C LYS A 95 -10.93 -2.31 0.58
N ILE A 96 -9.83 -3.01 0.86
CA ILE A 96 -9.73 -3.95 1.99
C ILE A 96 -8.68 -3.46 2.99
N GLU A 97 -7.41 -3.38 2.58
CA GLU A 97 -6.32 -3.02 3.50
C GLU A 97 -6.53 -1.68 4.20
N MET A 98 -6.78 -0.62 3.44
CA MET A 98 -6.96 0.72 4.00
C MET A 98 -8.20 0.84 4.93
N PRO A 99 -9.39 0.35 4.58
CA PRO A 99 -10.54 0.33 5.47
C PRO A 99 -10.32 -0.47 6.75
N VAL A 100 -9.77 -1.69 6.65
CA VAL A 100 -9.54 -2.56 7.81
C VAL A 100 -8.44 -2.01 8.71
N TRP A 101 -7.38 -1.42 8.15
CA TRP A 101 -6.31 -0.80 8.91
C TRP A 101 -6.78 0.22 9.94
N GLN A 102 -7.89 0.92 9.73
CA GLN A 102 -8.40 1.92 10.69
C GLN A 102 -8.66 1.36 12.09
N ILE A 103 -8.93 0.05 12.22
CA ILE A 103 -9.24 -0.57 13.51
C ILE A 103 -7.98 -0.85 14.35
N TYR A 104 -6.80 -0.97 13.69
CA TYR A 104 -5.54 -1.27 14.36
C TYR A 104 -4.44 -0.23 14.10
N ALA A 105 -4.76 0.90 13.46
CA ALA A 105 -3.81 1.96 13.13
C ALA A 105 -3.10 2.52 14.38
N LEU A 106 -1.78 2.48 14.38
CA LEU A 106 -0.92 3.09 15.38
C LEU A 106 -0.14 4.26 14.76
N GLY A 107 -0.28 5.47 15.30
CA GLY A 107 0.33 6.67 14.73
C GLY A 107 -0.62 7.39 13.78
N ALA A 108 -0.59 7.11 12.56
CA ALA A 108 -1.45 7.52 11.45
C ALA A 108 -1.71 9.02 11.25
N GLY A 109 -1.18 9.52 10.16
CA GLY A 109 -1.42 10.87 9.67
C GLY A 109 -2.89 11.15 9.34
N ARG A 110 -3.27 12.44 9.39
CA ARG A 110 -4.65 12.87 9.07
C ARG A 110 -5.08 12.50 7.65
N GLY A 111 -4.16 12.60 6.68
CA GLY A 111 -4.42 12.28 5.27
C GLY A 111 -4.76 10.80 5.09
N SER A 112 -3.92 9.89 5.62
CA SER A 112 -4.14 8.45 5.53
C SER A 112 -5.45 8.01 6.20
N LYS A 113 -5.79 8.58 7.37
CA LYS A 113 -7.09 8.33 8.04
C LYS A 113 -8.28 8.82 7.23
N ALA A 114 -8.21 10.02 6.66
CA ALA A 114 -9.27 10.57 5.84
C ALA A 114 -9.46 9.75 4.55
N ALA A 115 -8.36 9.34 3.92
CA ALA A 115 -8.37 8.47 2.76
C ALA A 115 -9.02 7.11 3.07
N ALA A 116 -8.58 6.45 4.15
CA ALA A 116 -9.12 5.16 4.58
C ALA A 116 -10.63 5.24 4.89
N SER A 117 -11.05 6.32 5.57
CA SER A 117 -12.48 6.55 5.87
C SER A 117 -13.30 6.77 4.60
N SER A 118 -12.77 7.51 3.62
CA SER A 118 -13.44 7.75 2.33
C SER A 118 -13.57 6.46 1.52
N LEU A 119 -12.53 5.61 1.51
CA LEU A 119 -12.51 4.33 0.81
C LEU A 119 -13.50 3.29 1.37
N CYS A 120 -14.05 3.49 2.57
CA CYS A 120 -15.18 2.70 3.07
C CYS A 120 -16.47 2.90 2.25
N ASN A 121 -16.58 4.01 1.51
CA ASN A 121 -17.73 4.22 0.65
C ASN A 121 -17.67 3.33 -0.59
N ARG A 122 -18.74 2.63 -0.89
CA ARG A 122 -18.81 1.71 -2.04
C ARG A 122 -18.53 2.39 -3.38
N SER A 123 -18.97 3.63 -3.54
CA SER A 123 -18.82 4.42 -4.77
C SER A 123 -17.45 5.08 -4.96
N VAL A 124 -16.54 4.95 -3.99
CA VAL A 124 -15.20 5.53 -4.06
C VAL A 124 -14.20 4.44 -4.43
N ASN A 125 -13.51 4.61 -5.55
CA ASN A 125 -12.44 3.72 -6.01
C ASN A 125 -11.07 4.30 -5.65
N TRP A 126 -9.99 3.54 -5.85
CA TRP A 126 -8.63 3.96 -5.58
C TRP A 126 -8.23 5.23 -6.38
N PHE A 127 -8.70 5.36 -7.62
CA PHE A 127 -8.46 6.50 -8.50
C PHE A 127 -9.49 7.65 -8.34
N SER A 128 -10.53 7.48 -7.53
CA SER A 128 -11.57 8.50 -7.31
C SER A 128 -11.70 8.95 -5.85
N ASN A 129 -10.67 8.70 -5.04
CA ASN A 129 -10.67 9.00 -3.62
C ASN A 129 -10.41 10.49 -3.31
N PHE A 130 -11.23 11.38 -3.87
CA PHE A 130 -11.16 12.83 -3.70
C PHE A 130 -11.89 13.28 -2.42
N PHE A 131 -11.33 12.97 -1.26
CA PHE A 131 -11.84 13.49 0.02
C PHE A 131 -11.41 14.96 0.23
N LYS A 132 -12.06 15.66 1.17
CA LYS A 132 -11.76 17.09 1.43
C LYS A 132 -10.27 17.29 1.78
N GLY A 133 -9.58 18.05 0.94
CA GLY A 133 -8.16 18.38 1.09
C GLY A 133 -7.20 17.33 0.52
N TYR A 134 -7.70 16.39 -0.26
CA TYR A 134 -6.91 15.38 -0.96
C TYR A 134 -5.79 16.01 -1.81
N GLU A 135 -6.12 17.03 -2.59
CA GLU A 135 -5.18 17.76 -3.46
C GLU A 135 -4.06 18.50 -2.69
N ASN A 136 -4.26 18.72 -1.38
CA ASN A 136 -3.27 19.31 -0.48
C ASN A 136 -2.45 18.26 0.29
N GLY A 137 -2.72 16.98 0.07
CA GLY A 137 -2.08 15.85 0.74
C GLY A 137 -0.65 15.60 0.23
N GLY A 138 0.31 16.45 0.59
CA GLY A 138 1.73 16.33 0.23
C GLY A 138 2.59 15.64 1.28
N GLY A 139 1.97 14.93 2.23
CA GLY A 139 2.65 14.24 3.32
C GLY A 139 3.44 12.99 2.88
N ASN A 140 4.23 12.45 3.81
CA ASN A 140 5.12 11.32 3.60
C ASN A 140 4.46 9.93 3.75
N GLY A 141 3.18 9.88 4.14
CA GLY A 141 2.46 8.63 4.35
C GLY A 141 2.35 7.71 3.12
N ALA A 142 2.62 8.22 1.91
CA ALA A 142 2.83 7.37 0.74
C ALA A 142 4.27 6.85 0.67
N ALA A 143 5.27 7.72 0.85
CA ALA A 143 6.69 7.38 0.71
C ALA A 143 7.15 6.30 1.71
N MET A 144 6.61 6.30 2.93
CA MET A 144 6.97 5.39 4.00
C MET A 144 6.62 3.91 3.72
N ARG A 145 5.72 3.63 2.77
CA ARG A 145 5.14 2.29 2.58
C ARG A 145 5.40 1.64 1.21
N ILE A 146 6.10 2.32 0.29
CA ILE A 146 6.24 1.87 -1.11
C ILE A 146 7.35 0.86 -1.35
N GLN A 147 8.22 0.59 -0.39
CA GLN A 147 9.39 -0.28 -0.55
C GLN A 147 9.06 -1.67 -1.14
N PRO A 148 7.92 -2.31 -0.83
CA PRO A 148 7.55 -3.61 -1.40
C PRO A 148 7.54 -3.62 -2.93
N HIS A 149 7.13 -2.54 -3.59
CA HIS A 149 7.15 -2.44 -5.06
C HIS A 149 8.57 -2.58 -5.63
N VAL A 150 9.56 -2.01 -4.92
CA VAL A 150 10.96 -2.07 -5.33
C VAL A 150 11.58 -3.44 -5.00
N TRP A 151 11.21 -4.02 -3.84
CA TRP A 151 11.70 -5.35 -3.45
C TRP A 151 11.22 -6.43 -4.41
N ALA A 152 9.97 -6.34 -4.89
CA ALA A 152 9.36 -7.26 -5.85
C ALA A 152 9.75 -6.99 -7.31
N ALA A 153 10.36 -5.84 -7.63
CA ALA A 153 10.70 -5.48 -9.00
C ALA A 153 11.73 -6.44 -9.60
N SER A 154 11.44 -7.03 -10.76
CA SER A 154 12.34 -7.94 -11.44
C SER A 154 13.54 -7.23 -12.07
N LYS A 155 13.33 -6.00 -12.57
CA LYS A 155 14.33 -5.16 -13.23
C LYS A 155 14.37 -3.78 -12.58
N LEU A 156 15.42 -3.50 -11.81
CA LEU A 156 15.57 -2.22 -11.09
C LEU A 156 15.97 -1.05 -11.99
N ASP A 157 16.50 -1.33 -13.16
CA ASP A 157 16.84 -0.35 -14.20
C ASP A 157 15.63 0.04 -15.07
N ASP A 158 14.59 -0.80 -15.12
CA ASP A 158 13.33 -0.50 -15.78
C ASP A 158 12.39 0.26 -14.82
N LYS A 159 12.67 1.55 -14.64
CA LYS A 159 11.94 2.41 -13.69
C LYS A 159 10.42 2.35 -13.85
N PRO A 160 9.82 2.42 -15.06
CA PRO A 160 8.38 2.34 -15.23
C PRO A 160 7.76 1.07 -14.66
N SER A 161 8.47 -0.07 -14.67
CA SER A 161 7.96 -1.38 -14.24
C SER A 161 7.52 -1.43 -12.77
N TYR A 162 8.04 -0.55 -11.92
CA TYR A 162 7.65 -0.45 -10.51
C TYR A 162 7.13 0.94 -10.12
N LEU A 163 7.53 2.01 -10.81
CA LEU A 163 7.09 3.37 -10.46
C LEU A 163 5.60 3.60 -10.74
N VAL A 164 5.02 2.93 -11.72
CA VAL A 164 3.57 3.01 -11.98
C VAL A 164 2.79 2.53 -10.75
N ASP A 165 3.19 1.41 -10.15
CA ASP A 165 2.54 0.89 -8.95
C ASP A 165 2.84 1.71 -7.70
N VAL A 166 4.04 2.29 -7.59
CA VAL A 166 4.37 3.31 -6.55
C VAL A 166 3.41 4.50 -6.65
N ILE A 167 3.16 5.00 -7.85
CA ILE A 167 2.25 6.12 -8.10
C ILE A 167 0.79 5.73 -7.79
N ARG A 168 0.32 4.56 -8.25
CA ARG A 168 -1.02 4.03 -7.91
C ARG A 168 -1.22 3.96 -6.41
N ASN A 169 -0.24 3.39 -5.70
CA ASN A 169 -0.26 3.30 -4.25
C ASN A 169 -0.32 4.69 -3.59
N ALA A 170 0.51 5.64 -4.03
CA ALA A 170 0.53 7.01 -3.50
C ALA A 170 -0.81 7.71 -3.71
N ILE A 171 -1.37 7.65 -4.91
CA ILE A 171 -2.63 8.30 -5.30
C ILE A 171 -3.83 7.81 -4.49
N CYS A 172 -3.84 6.57 -3.99
CA CYS A 172 -4.91 6.10 -3.10
C CYS A 172 -5.16 7.04 -1.91
N THR A 173 -4.14 7.77 -1.45
CA THR A 173 -4.21 8.56 -0.21
C THR A 173 -3.67 9.98 -0.30
N HIS A 174 -2.79 10.27 -1.27
CA HIS A 174 -2.07 11.55 -1.40
C HIS A 174 -2.23 12.11 -2.80
N GLY A 175 -2.88 13.27 -2.90
CA GLY A 175 -3.15 13.93 -4.18
C GLY A 175 -2.17 15.04 -4.54
N HIS A 176 -1.36 15.56 -3.62
CA HIS A 176 -0.39 16.59 -3.92
C HIS A 176 0.90 16.00 -4.51
N MET A 177 1.45 16.66 -5.52
CA MET A 177 2.64 16.18 -6.22
C MET A 177 3.86 15.95 -5.29
N ARG A 178 4.01 16.70 -4.19
CA ARG A 178 5.06 16.46 -3.18
C ARG A 178 4.98 15.06 -2.53
N GLY A 179 3.76 14.58 -2.24
CA GLY A 179 3.56 13.24 -1.67
C GLY A 179 3.89 12.14 -2.68
N ILE A 180 3.44 12.31 -3.93
CA ILE A 180 3.71 11.37 -5.03
C ILE A 180 5.21 11.36 -5.38
N ALA A 181 5.83 12.53 -5.52
CA ALA A 181 7.26 12.66 -5.83
C ALA A 181 8.13 12.10 -4.70
N GLY A 182 7.76 12.31 -3.42
CA GLY A 182 8.47 11.72 -2.29
C GLY A 182 8.50 10.18 -2.34
N ALA A 183 7.37 9.56 -2.71
CA ALA A 183 7.28 8.11 -2.91
C ALA A 183 8.17 7.66 -4.09
N VAL A 184 8.13 8.36 -5.22
CA VAL A 184 8.95 8.08 -6.41
C VAL A 184 10.44 8.20 -6.09
N VAL A 185 10.87 9.30 -5.46
CA VAL A 185 12.28 9.51 -5.08
C VAL A 185 12.78 8.43 -4.11
N HIS A 186 11.96 8.07 -3.11
CA HIS A 186 12.35 7.01 -2.19
C HIS A 186 12.47 5.65 -2.90
N ALA A 187 11.57 5.34 -3.82
CA ALA A 187 11.64 4.13 -4.64
C ALA A 187 12.90 4.09 -5.50
N LEU A 188 13.24 5.20 -6.17
CA LEU A 188 14.47 5.32 -6.98
C LEU A 188 15.74 5.17 -6.13
N SER A 189 15.78 5.79 -4.95
CA SER A 189 16.89 5.66 -4.02
C SER A 189 17.08 4.22 -3.56
N LEU A 190 15.99 3.52 -3.21
CA LEU A 190 16.04 2.13 -2.80
C LEU A 190 16.44 1.21 -3.97
N ALA A 191 15.92 1.43 -5.17
CA ALA A 191 16.29 0.67 -6.36
C ALA A 191 17.79 0.82 -6.66
N HIS A 192 18.32 2.05 -6.57
CA HIS A 192 19.75 2.30 -6.73
C HIS A 192 20.60 1.49 -5.73
N VAL A 193 20.23 1.51 -4.45
CA VAL A 193 20.98 0.79 -3.42
C VAL A 193 20.90 -0.73 -3.62
N LEU A 194 19.72 -1.27 -3.92
CA LEU A 194 19.56 -2.70 -4.18
C LEU A 194 20.39 -3.16 -5.40
N GLN A 195 20.48 -2.34 -6.43
CA GLN A 195 21.21 -2.64 -7.65
C GLN A 195 22.73 -2.52 -7.42
N HIS A 196 23.20 -1.42 -6.83
CA HIS A 196 24.62 -1.08 -6.75
C HIS A 196 25.29 -1.42 -5.41
N GLY A 197 24.50 -1.66 -4.34
CA GLY A 197 25.00 -1.93 -2.99
C GLY A 197 25.65 -0.73 -2.30
N ARG A 198 25.41 0.46 -2.82
CA ARG A 198 25.90 1.73 -2.27
C ARG A 198 24.84 2.80 -2.41
N MET A 199 24.92 3.81 -1.58
CA MET A 199 24.01 4.95 -1.68
C MET A 199 24.21 5.72 -2.99
N ALA A 200 23.12 6.28 -3.50
CA ALA A 200 23.18 7.30 -4.53
C ALA A 200 23.92 8.53 -4.00
N SER A 201 24.71 9.17 -4.84
CA SER A 201 25.38 10.42 -4.48
C SER A 201 24.41 11.61 -4.53
N ASP A 202 24.82 12.72 -3.94
CA ASP A 202 24.13 14.01 -4.03
C ASP A 202 23.96 14.47 -5.50
N ILE A 203 24.92 14.17 -6.37
CA ILE A 203 24.81 14.41 -7.82
C ILE A 203 23.72 13.54 -8.44
N ASP A 204 23.62 12.26 -8.04
CA ASP A 204 22.54 11.38 -8.51
C ASP A 204 21.17 11.88 -8.03
N TRP A 205 21.08 12.43 -6.81
CA TRP A 205 19.83 13.02 -6.31
C TRP A 205 19.36 14.21 -7.15
N LEU A 206 20.28 15.05 -7.68
CA LEU A 206 19.89 16.13 -8.59
C LEU A 206 19.19 15.60 -9.85
N ARG A 207 19.59 14.43 -10.35
CA ARG A 207 18.98 13.79 -11.53
C ARG A 207 17.55 13.28 -11.25
N TYR A 208 17.18 13.05 -9.99
CA TYR A 208 15.81 12.69 -9.66
C TYR A 208 14.79 13.80 -10.00
N SER A 209 15.25 15.05 -10.23
CA SER A 209 14.38 16.09 -10.79
C SER A 209 13.80 15.71 -12.15
N ASP A 210 14.58 15.03 -13.00
CA ASP A 210 14.11 14.57 -14.31
C ASP A 210 13.06 13.45 -14.16
N ASP A 211 13.25 12.58 -13.16
CA ASP A 211 12.28 11.54 -12.83
C ASP A 211 10.98 12.16 -12.28
N ILE A 212 11.04 13.23 -11.47
CA ILE A 212 9.87 13.98 -10.99
C ILE A 212 9.13 14.62 -12.18
N LEU A 213 9.83 15.23 -13.12
CA LEU A 213 9.25 15.80 -14.36
C LEU A 213 8.58 14.73 -15.24
N ASN A 214 8.98 13.46 -15.10
CA ASN A 214 8.39 12.35 -15.85
C ASN A 214 7.13 11.75 -15.17
N ILE A 215 6.80 12.12 -13.92
CA ILE A 215 5.61 11.61 -13.20
C ILE A 215 4.31 11.82 -13.99
N PRO A 216 4.03 13.00 -14.59
CA PRO A 216 2.84 13.20 -15.41
C PRO A 216 2.69 12.18 -16.54
N LYS A 217 3.80 11.82 -17.20
CA LYS A 217 3.79 10.80 -18.26
C LYS A 217 3.46 9.41 -17.71
N LEU A 218 4.00 9.04 -16.54
CA LEU A 218 3.69 7.77 -15.90
C LEU A 218 2.22 7.72 -15.45
N ILE A 219 1.68 8.79 -14.88
CA ILE A 219 0.26 8.90 -14.54
C ILE A 219 -0.62 8.72 -15.78
N LYS A 220 -0.29 9.41 -16.86
CA LYS A 220 -1.06 9.36 -18.12
C LYS A 220 -0.89 8.04 -18.89
N SER A 221 0.08 7.21 -18.53
CA SER A 221 0.22 5.84 -19.09
C SER A 221 -0.73 4.84 -18.45
N ASP A 222 -1.33 5.18 -17.31
CA ASP A 222 -2.37 4.39 -16.65
C ASP A 222 -3.75 4.84 -17.13
N ASN A 223 -4.54 3.91 -17.68
CA ASN A 223 -5.82 4.24 -18.29
C ASN A 223 -6.86 4.73 -17.28
N ASP A 224 -6.90 4.17 -16.07
CA ASP A 224 -7.85 4.59 -15.04
C ASP A 224 -7.50 6.00 -14.55
N LEU A 225 -6.21 6.27 -14.33
CA LEU A 225 -5.74 7.59 -13.94
C LEU A 225 -5.97 8.62 -15.06
N LEU A 226 -5.64 8.31 -16.30
CA LEU A 226 -5.84 9.19 -17.44
C LEU A 226 -7.31 9.54 -17.62
N THR A 227 -8.19 8.54 -17.55
CA THR A 227 -9.62 8.70 -17.85
C THR A 227 -10.38 9.40 -16.72
N PHE A 228 -10.12 9.04 -15.46
CA PHE A 228 -10.96 9.45 -14.34
C PHE A 228 -10.27 10.40 -13.36
N TRP A 229 -8.98 10.19 -13.08
CA TRP A 229 -8.29 10.93 -12.04
C TRP A 229 -7.75 12.26 -12.52
N VAL A 230 -7.06 12.31 -13.68
CA VAL A 230 -6.34 13.52 -14.17
C VAL A 230 -7.25 14.72 -14.25
N SER A 231 -8.36 14.62 -15.00
CA SER A 231 -9.26 15.76 -15.23
C SER A 231 -9.90 16.27 -13.92
N THR A 232 -10.24 15.37 -13.01
CA THR A 232 -10.80 15.73 -11.71
C THR A 232 -9.74 16.39 -10.81
N TRP A 233 -8.52 15.84 -10.80
CA TRP A 233 -7.41 16.37 -10.04
C TRP A 233 -7.01 17.78 -10.50
N GLU A 234 -6.83 18.01 -11.81
CA GLU A 234 -6.47 19.31 -12.37
C GLU A 234 -7.54 20.36 -12.09
N LYS A 235 -8.82 19.99 -12.18
CA LYS A 235 -9.94 20.86 -11.81
C LYS A 235 -9.89 21.26 -10.33
N ASN A 236 -9.60 20.32 -9.43
CA ASN A 236 -9.60 20.56 -7.98
C ASN A 236 -8.34 21.30 -7.52
N SER A 237 -7.19 20.94 -8.05
CA SER A 237 -5.88 21.56 -7.72
C SER A 237 -5.68 22.92 -8.40
N LYS A 238 -6.46 23.21 -9.46
CA LYS A 238 -6.38 24.43 -10.29
C LYS A 238 -5.00 24.61 -10.96
N THR A 239 -4.33 23.52 -11.26
CA THR A 239 -3.05 23.48 -11.95
C THR A 239 -2.98 22.23 -12.83
N THR A 240 -2.07 22.18 -13.79
CA THR A 240 -1.80 20.99 -14.60
C THR A 240 -0.82 20.07 -13.90
N LEU A 241 -0.83 18.79 -14.26
CA LEU A 241 0.14 17.82 -13.72
C LEU A 241 1.58 18.23 -14.03
N GLU A 242 1.83 18.70 -15.24
CA GLU A 242 3.14 19.15 -15.70
C GLU A 242 3.65 20.31 -14.85
N HIS A 243 2.82 21.32 -14.63
CA HIS A 243 3.21 22.49 -13.83
C HIS A 243 3.49 22.12 -12.38
N ALA A 244 2.64 21.27 -11.78
CA ALA A 244 2.87 20.76 -10.42
C ALA A 244 4.17 19.94 -10.30
N ALA A 245 4.50 19.14 -11.33
CA ALA A 245 5.76 18.40 -11.37
C ALA A 245 6.97 19.34 -11.52
N GLU A 246 6.86 20.41 -12.33
CA GLU A 246 7.90 21.42 -12.48
C GLU A 246 8.21 22.15 -11.16
N GLU A 247 7.16 22.55 -10.42
CA GLU A 247 7.31 23.21 -9.12
C GLU A 247 8.03 22.28 -8.13
N VAL A 248 7.61 21.01 -8.05
CA VAL A 248 8.19 20.04 -7.12
C VAL A 248 9.60 19.62 -7.53
N ALA A 249 9.91 19.52 -8.83
CA ALA A 249 11.26 19.27 -9.32
C ALA A 249 12.22 20.43 -8.98
N LYS A 250 11.77 21.69 -9.07
CA LYS A 250 12.54 22.86 -8.62
C LYS A 250 12.75 22.84 -7.11
N GLU A 251 11.70 22.54 -6.32
CA GLU A 251 11.81 22.39 -4.88
C GLU A 251 12.85 21.32 -4.52
N TRP A 252 12.77 20.13 -5.13
CA TRP A 252 13.73 19.05 -4.94
C TRP A 252 15.16 19.50 -5.20
N SER A 253 15.40 20.11 -6.37
CA SER A 253 16.74 20.57 -6.76
C SER A 253 17.31 21.62 -5.80
N LEU A 254 16.46 22.52 -5.27
CA LEU A 254 16.87 23.51 -4.27
C LEU A 254 17.21 22.86 -2.93
N SER A 255 16.41 21.91 -2.46
CA SER A 255 16.63 21.18 -1.21
C SER A 255 17.92 20.34 -1.29
N VAL A 256 18.15 19.66 -2.42
CA VAL A 256 19.42 18.90 -2.66
C VAL A 256 20.63 19.84 -2.64
N ARG A 257 20.58 21.01 -3.28
CA ARG A 257 21.69 21.97 -3.28
C ARG A 257 22.02 22.46 -1.86
N LYS A 258 21.00 22.76 -1.06
CA LYS A 258 21.22 23.11 0.37
C LYS A 258 21.91 21.97 1.13
N ALA A 259 21.55 20.72 0.86
CA ALA A 259 22.22 19.57 1.46
C ALA A 259 23.70 19.46 0.99
N MET A 260 23.96 19.69 -0.30
CA MET A 260 25.33 19.69 -0.86
C MET A 260 26.21 20.74 -0.21
N ASP A 261 25.70 21.94 0.06
CA ASP A 261 26.45 23.02 0.74
C ASP A 261 26.92 22.58 2.14
N TRP A 262 26.10 21.81 2.86
CA TRP A 262 26.47 21.25 4.17
C TRP A 262 27.45 20.07 4.04
N PHE A 263 27.30 19.20 3.02
CA PHE A 263 28.25 18.11 2.77
C PHE A 263 29.67 18.60 2.43
N ALA A 264 29.82 19.80 1.89
CA ALA A 264 31.11 20.41 1.64
C ALA A 264 31.90 20.74 2.94
N GLN A 265 31.20 20.77 4.10
CA GLN A 265 31.81 21.00 5.41
C GLN A 265 32.33 19.69 6.03
N THR A 266 33.40 19.15 5.46
CA THR A 266 33.90 17.79 5.74
C THR A 266 34.42 17.57 7.15
N ASN A 267 34.70 18.62 7.93
CA ASN A 267 35.29 18.54 9.27
C ASN A 267 34.22 18.45 10.38
N GLU A 268 32.95 18.65 10.02
CA GLU A 268 31.86 18.61 11.00
C GLU A 268 31.37 17.17 11.24
N PRO A 269 30.89 16.87 12.48
CA PRO A 269 30.28 15.59 12.77
C PRO A 269 29.03 15.33 11.91
N ALA A 270 28.79 14.07 11.55
CA ALA A 270 27.62 13.71 10.75
C ALA A 270 26.29 14.10 11.41
N SER A 271 26.22 14.06 12.75
CA SER A 271 25.05 14.50 13.50
C SER A 271 24.76 15.99 13.30
N PHE A 272 25.79 16.83 13.34
CA PHE A 272 25.68 18.26 13.08
C PHE A 272 25.26 18.54 11.64
N ILE A 273 25.89 17.88 10.67
CA ILE A 273 25.54 18.04 9.23
C ILE A 273 24.08 17.66 9.00
N TYR A 274 23.63 16.52 9.56
CA TYR A 274 22.25 16.06 9.43
C TYR A 274 21.26 17.09 10.01
N GLU A 275 21.50 17.53 11.24
CA GLU A 275 20.67 18.54 11.92
C GLU A 275 20.57 19.82 11.09
N LYS A 276 21.71 20.34 10.61
CA LYS A 276 21.74 21.59 9.82
C LYS A 276 21.03 21.46 8.47
N ILE A 277 21.10 20.31 7.81
CA ILE A 277 20.35 20.08 6.58
C ILE A 277 18.83 20.09 6.86
N VAL A 278 18.39 19.38 7.90
CA VAL A 278 16.97 19.32 8.28
C VAL A 278 16.46 20.71 8.69
N GLU A 279 17.22 21.46 9.51
CA GLU A 279 16.88 22.83 9.91
C GLU A 279 16.79 23.78 8.70
N THR A 280 17.84 23.80 7.86
CA THR A 280 17.94 24.72 6.73
C THR A 280 16.82 24.51 5.70
N ASP A 281 16.30 23.28 5.62
CA ASP A 281 15.18 22.95 4.74
C ASP A 281 13.82 22.93 5.46
N ASN A 282 13.74 23.55 6.64
CA ASN A 282 12.52 23.68 7.46
C ASN A 282 11.89 22.34 7.91
N GLY A 283 12.68 21.27 7.99
CA GLY A 283 12.19 19.94 8.38
C GLY A 283 11.73 19.82 9.84
N LEU A 284 11.98 20.83 10.67
CA LEU A 284 11.50 20.92 12.07
C LEU A 284 10.20 21.72 12.17
N SER A 285 9.79 22.43 11.11
CA SER A 285 8.58 23.23 11.14
C SER A 285 7.31 22.37 11.11
N LYS A 286 6.24 22.84 11.72
CA LYS A 286 4.96 22.13 11.76
C LYS A 286 4.37 21.90 10.37
N GLU A 287 4.64 22.81 9.44
CA GLU A 287 4.13 22.81 8.08
C GLU A 287 4.88 21.84 7.16
N GLU A 288 6.19 21.67 7.39
CA GLU A 288 7.07 20.97 6.44
C GLU A 288 7.62 19.63 6.94
N ARG A 289 7.64 19.39 8.27
CA ARG A 289 8.25 18.18 8.86
C ARG A 289 7.71 16.87 8.31
N GLY A 290 6.43 16.84 7.92
CA GLY A 290 5.78 15.67 7.32
C GLY A 290 5.72 15.70 5.79
N SER A 291 6.48 16.59 5.11
CA SER A 291 6.52 16.64 3.64
C SER A 291 7.12 15.37 3.06
N GLY A 292 6.39 14.70 2.14
CA GLY A 292 6.87 13.49 1.48
C GLY A 292 8.19 13.67 0.75
N LEU A 293 8.33 14.80 0.05
CA LEU A 293 9.55 15.13 -0.69
C LEU A 293 10.75 15.32 0.24
N LYS A 294 10.59 16.10 1.32
CA LYS A 294 11.66 16.40 2.28
C LYS A 294 12.04 15.20 3.13
N SER A 295 11.06 14.40 3.57
CA SER A 295 11.34 13.15 4.30
C SER A 295 12.18 12.19 3.44
N ALA A 296 11.92 12.12 2.12
CA ALA A 296 12.74 11.32 1.20
C ALA A 296 14.18 11.86 1.10
N LEU A 297 14.37 13.18 1.06
CA LEU A 297 15.70 13.77 1.08
C LEU A 297 16.42 13.48 2.40
N PHE A 298 15.79 13.73 3.53
CA PHE A 298 16.41 13.53 4.85
C PHE A 298 16.76 12.07 5.11
N ALA A 299 15.97 11.12 4.61
CA ALA A 299 16.29 9.70 4.64
C ALA A 299 17.54 9.36 3.80
N ASN A 300 17.68 9.95 2.60
CA ASN A 300 18.87 9.81 1.77
C ASN A 300 20.11 10.41 2.44
N VAL A 301 19.99 11.60 3.03
CA VAL A 301 21.05 12.29 3.79
C VAL A 301 21.53 11.42 4.95
N ALA A 302 20.58 10.95 5.78
CA ALA A 302 20.89 10.07 6.91
C ALA A 302 21.62 8.81 6.45
N ALA A 303 21.12 8.12 5.43
CA ALA A 303 21.72 6.89 4.92
C ALA A 303 23.12 7.13 4.34
N LEU A 304 23.35 8.25 3.64
CA LEU A 304 24.67 8.62 3.13
C LEU A 304 25.66 8.92 4.26
N LEU A 305 25.26 9.70 5.27
CA LEU A 305 26.08 10.00 6.45
C LEU A 305 26.38 8.74 7.26
N GLY A 306 25.43 7.82 7.37
CA GLY A 306 25.61 6.53 8.03
C GLY A 306 26.67 5.62 7.42
N GLN A 307 27.11 5.90 6.19
CA GLN A 307 28.31 5.23 5.63
C GLN A 307 29.59 5.62 6.35
N ARG A 308 29.65 6.86 6.89
CA ARG A 308 30.83 7.41 7.58
C ARG A 308 30.82 7.08 9.07
N THR A 309 29.69 7.18 9.75
CA THR A 309 29.60 7.05 11.21
C THR A 309 29.21 5.65 11.68
N GLY A 310 28.38 4.96 10.94
CA GLY A 310 27.81 3.69 11.32
C GLY A 310 26.28 3.70 11.26
N SER A 311 25.71 2.52 11.00
CA SER A 311 24.25 2.39 10.77
C SER A 311 23.45 2.71 12.02
N GLN A 312 23.85 2.18 13.19
CA GLN A 312 23.15 2.41 14.46
C GLN A 312 23.27 3.87 14.91
N GLU A 313 24.48 4.43 14.82
CA GLU A 313 24.75 5.81 15.27
C GLU A 313 23.90 6.83 14.50
N ILE A 314 23.85 6.72 13.16
CA ILE A 314 23.05 7.67 12.37
C ILE A 314 21.54 7.49 12.63
N MET A 315 21.05 6.27 12.85
CA MET A 315 19.66 6.03 13.21
C MET A 315 19.32 6.72 14.54
N GLU A 316 20.22 6.67 15.53
CA GLU A 316 20.05 7.38 16.79
C GLU A 316 20.01 8.91 16.59
N VAL A 317 20.81 9.45 15.66
CA VAL A 317 20.74 10.88 15.29
C VAL A 317 19.38 11.24 14.73
N VAL A 318 18.88 10.45 13.76
CA VAL A 318 17.59 10.69 13.10
C VAL A 318 16.44 10.68 14.10
N VAL A 319 16.33 9.62 14.90
CA VAL A 319 15.18 9.45 15.81
C VAL A 319 15.19 10.40 17.01
N ASN A 320 16.31 11.00 17.33
CA ASN A 320 16.42 11.97 18.42
C ASN A 320 16.48 13.43 17.97
N LEU A 321 16.35 13.69 16.66
CA LEU A 321 16.13 15.04 16.16
C LEU A 321 14.65 15.39 16.32
N LEU A 322 14.28 15.76 17.56
CA LEU A 322 12.89 16.02 17.92
C LEU A 322 12.29 17.14 17.06
N TRP A 323 10.99 17.09 16.85
CA TRP A 323 10.18 17.96 15.99
C TRP A 323 10.32 17.70 14.49
N SER A 324 11.28 16.85 14.04
CA SER A 324 11.20 16.22 12.73
C SER A 324 10.19 15.05 12.74
N ASP A 325 9.98 14.42 11.61
CA ASP A 325 9.18 13.19 11.50
C ASP A 325 10.09 11.98 11.74
N THR A 326 10.30 11.67 13.03
CA THR A 326 11.40 10.81 13.49
C THR A 326 11.25 9.35 13.10
N ASP A 327 10.04 8.79 13.11
CA ASP A 327 9.75 7.41 12.73
C ASP A 327 9.74 7.23 11.22
N THR A 328 9.05 8.10 10.48
CA THR A 328 8.99 8.00 9.01
C THR A 328 10.36 8.20 8.35
N ILE A 329 11.13 9.22 8.76
CA ILE A 329 12.47 9.44 8.20
C ILE A 329 13.38 8.25 8.53
N ALA A 330 13.31 7.73 9.77
CA ALA A 330 14.10 6.58 10.19
C ALA A 330 13.66 5.28 9.48
N SER A 331 12.36 5.08 9.25
CA SER A 331 11.83 3.96 8.47
C SER A 331 12.40 3.96 7.05
N MET A 332 12.35 5.10 6.38
CA MET A 332 12.86 5.26 5.02
C MET A 332 14.39 5.16 4.97
N ALA A 333 15.12 5.81 5.89
CA ALA A 333 16.58 5.72 6.00
C ALA A 333 17.03 4.28 6.30
N GLY A 334 16.32 3.60 7.19
CA GLY A 334 16.57 2.20 7.53
C GLY A 334 16.48 1.28 6.32
N ALA A 335 15.48 1.48 5.44
CA ALA A 335 15.38 0.72 4.20
C ALA A 335 16.62 0.85 3.32
N LEU A 336 17.16 2.06 3.20
CA LEU A 336 18.37 2.34 2.42
C LEU A 336 19.63 1.76 3.09
N ILE A 337 19.78 1.99 4.41
CA ILE A 337 20.92 1.52 5.20
C ILE A 337 21.00 0.00 5.18
N GLY A 338 19.88 -0.69 5.44
CA GLY A 338 19.81 -2.15 5.42
C GLY A 338 20.16 -2.74 4.06
N ALA A 339 19.72 -2.10 2.97
CA ALA A 339 20.07 -2.52 1.61
C ALA A 339 21.57 -2.28 1.30
N ALA A 340 22.17 -1.19 1.81
CA ALA A 340 23.58 -0.87 1.57
C ALA A 340 24.54 -1.71 2.43
N LYS A 341 24.14 -2.01 3.67
CA LYS A 341 24.95 -2.74 4.67
C LYS A 341 24.18 -3.92 5.24
N PRO A 342 23.95 -5.00 4.46
CA PRO A 342 23.06 -6.10 4.84
C PRO A 342 23.53 -6.89 6.06
N ASP A 343 24.81 -6.81 6.43
CA ASP A 343 25.37 -7.47 7.60
C ASP A 343 25.39 -6.58 8.87
N ALA A 344 24.95 -5.31 8.74
CA ALA A 344 24.87 -4.41 9.89
C ALA A 344 23.80 -4.91 10.89
N LYS A 345 24.11 -4.77 12.19
CA LYS A 345 23.21 -5.16 13.28
C LYS A 345 22.62 -3.92 13.93
N PHE A 346 21.36 -4.01 14.32
CA PHE A 346 20.66 -3.02 15.14
C PHE A 346 20.60 -3.49 16.61
N ILE A 347 20.30 -2.57 17.52
CA ILE A 347 20.27 -2.84 18.97
C ILE A 347 18.83 -2.92 19.45
N GLY A 348 18.38 -4.12 19.83
CA GLY A 348 17.04 -4.39 20.32
C GLY A 348 16.26 -5.34 19.41
N ASN A 349 14.95 -5.34 19.54
CA ASN A 349 14.03 -6.25 18.85
C ASN A 349 13.16 -5.49 17.84
N ILE A 350 12.59 -6.22 16.90
CA ILE A 350 11.51 -5.76 16.01
C ILE A 350 10.32 -6.66 16.31
N GLN A 351 9.14 -6.07 16.52
CA GLN A 351 7.90 -6.82 16.61
C GLN A 351 7.62 -7.48 15.27
N ASP A 352 7.15 -8.74 15.27
CA ASP A 352 6.82 -9.50 14.06
C ASP A 352 8.03 -9.70 13.09
N GLU A 353 9.26 -9.78 13.63
CA GLU A 353 10.47 -9.90 12.80
C GLU A 353 10.39 -11.07 11.82
N ASP A 354 9.87 -12.22 12.26
CA ASP A 354 9.75 -13.41 11.41
C ASP A 354 8.79 -13.20 10.25
N TYR A 355 7.65 -12.54 10.49
CA TYR A 355 6.70 -12.19 9.45
C TYR A 355 7.28 -11.18 8.46
N ILE A 356 7.97 -10.14 8.94
CA ILE A 356 8.64 -9.15 8.08
C ILE A 356 9.70 -9.82 7.21
N ARG A 357 10.46 -10.74 7.77
CA ARG A 357 11.49 -11.53 7.07
C ARG A 357 10.87 -12.44 6.01
N MET A 358 9.78 -13.11 6.36
CA MET A 358 9.04 -13.97 5.43
C MET A 358 8.52 -13.17 4.23
N GLU A 359 7.88 -12.02 4.46
CA GLU A 359 7.38 -11.14 3.39
C GLU A 359 8.53 -10.59 2.52
N ALA A 360 9.66 -10.22 3.11
CA ALA A 360 10.82 -9.77 2.34
C ALA A 360 11.40 -10.88 1.44
N ASN A 361 11.44 -12.12 1.94
CA ASN A 361 11.83 -13.30 1.14
C ASN A 361 10.84 -13.55 0.00
N ARG A 362 9.53 -13.50 0.28
CA ARG A 362 8.47 -13.66 -0.72
C ARG A 362 8.62 -12.64 -1.85
N LEU A 363 8.75 -11.36 -1.51
CA LEU A 363 8.91 -10.29 -2.52
C LEU A 363 10.22 -10.42 -3.32
N PHE A 364 11.30 -10.85 -2.68
CA PHE A 364 12.52 -11.16 -3.39
C PHE A 364 12.32 -12.33 -4.37
N ASN A 365 11.67 -13.42 -3.97
CA ASN A 365 11.40 -14.56 -4.83
C ASN A 365 10.54 -14.16 -6.04
N ILE A 366 9.50 -13.34 -5.83
CA ILE A 366 8.71 -12.72 -6.89
C ILE A 366 9.63 -11.95 -7.87
N SER A 367 10.58 -11.17 -7.35
CA SER A 367 11.53 -10.41 -8.18
C SER A 367 12.42 -11.31 -9.05
N GLN A 368 12.58 -12.58 -8.69
CA GLN A 368 13.33 -13.58 -9.44
C GLN A 368 12.43 -14.40 -10.39
N GLY A 369 11.13 -14.08 -10.47
CA GLY A 369 10.15 -14.79 -11.28
C GLY A 369 9.67 -16.11 -10.67
N ALA A 370 9.92 -16.35 -9.38
CA ALA A 370 9.35 -17.48 -8.68
C ALA A 370 7.87 -17.24 -8.38
N ALA A 371 7.05 -18.28 -8.52
CA ALA A 371 5.66 -18.23 -8.07
C ALA A 371 5.61 -18.31 -6.54
N GLU A 372 4.86 -17.40 -5.93
CA GLU A 372 4.68 -17.29 -4.49
C GLU A 372 3.20 -17.26 -4.12
N GLY A 373 2.90 -17.39 -2.83
CA GLY A 373 1.53 -17.27 -2.34
C GLY A 373 0.98 -15.85 -2.54
N THR A 374 -0.30 -15.78 -2.93
CA THR A 374 -1.08 -14.54 -2.96
C THR A 374 -1.92 -14.46 -1.69
N PHE A 375 -1.97 -13.28 -1.04
CA PHE A 375 -2.80 -13.11 0.15
C PHE A 375 -4.29 -13.30 -0.25
N PRO A 376 -5.07 -14.10 0.52
CA PRO A 376 -6.41 -14.50 0.13
C PRO A 376 -7.45 -13.42 0.44
N TYR A 377 -7.43 -12.32 -0.28
CA TYR A 377 -8.46 -11.29 -0.14
C TYR A 377 -9.83 -11.79 -0.62
N PRO A 378 -10.92 -11.34 0.02
CA PRO A 378 -12.26 -11.53 -0.54
C PRO A 378 -12.39 -10.76 -1.85
N ASP A 379 -13.28 -11.22 -2.71
CA ASP A 379 -13.62 -10.54 -3.96
C ASP A 379 -14.20 -9.15 -3.69
N THR A 380 -13.51 -8.10 -4.15
CA THR A 380 -13.86 -6.69 -3.92
C THR A 380 -15.20 -6.29 -4.54
N LEU A 381 -15.73 -7.06 -5.50
CA LEU A 381 -17.08 -6.85 -6.05
C LEU A 381 -18.18 -7.13 -5.03
N TYR A 382 -17.94 -8.07 -4.13
CA TYR A 382 -18.95 -8.53 -3.15
C TYR A 382 -18.62 -8.11 -1.72
N TRP A 383 -17.35 -7.92 -1.41
CA TRP A 383 -16.92 -7.51 -0.08
C TRP A 383 -17.10 -6.02 0.15
N GLN A 384 -17.50 -5.66 1.35
CA GLN A 384 -17.61 -4.27 1.78
C GLN A 384 -17.19 -4.14 3.24
N PRO A 385 -16.44 -3.09 3.56
CA PRO A 385 -16.10 -2.82 4.94
C PRO A 385 -17.39 -2.53 5.75
N PRO A 386 -17.44 -2.90 7.03
CA PRO A 386 -18.53 -2.54 7.91
C PRO A 386 -18.73 -1.03 7.97
N ARG A 387 -19.96 -0.58 8.23
CA ARG A 387 -20.29 0.86 8.35
C ARG A 387 -19.48 1.57 9.42
N ALA A 388 -19.19 0.91 10.53
CA ALA A 388 -18.32 1.42 11.56
C ALA A 388 -17.08 0.54 11.66
N ALA A 389 -15.89 1.15 11.60
CA ALA A 389 -14.63 0.41 11.65
C ALA A 389 -14.51 -0.55 12.85
N ILE A 390 -15.10 -0.20 14.01
CA ILE A 390 -15.08 -1.07 15.19
C ILE A 390 -15.83 -2.42 14.99
N ASP A 391 -16.67 -2.50 13.98
CA ASP A 391 -17.44 -3.72 13.65
C ASP A 391 -16.66 -4.63 12.67
N THR A 392 -15.44 -4.27 12.33
CA THR A 392 -14.57 -5.11 11.48
C THR A 392 -14.08 -6.36 12.20
N LEU A 393 -13.98 -6.36 13.54
CA LEU A 393 -13.72 -7.56 14.31
C LEU A 393 -15.04 -8.16 14.79
N THR A 394 -15.28 -9.42 14.43
CA THR A 394 -16.48 -10.21 14.80
C THR A 394 -16.08 -11.52 15.49
N ILE A 395 -17.06 -12.20 16.05
CA ILE A 395 -16.88 -13.57 16.56
C ILE A 395 -17.88 -14.45 15.81
N ASP A 396 -17.37 -15.54 15.24
CA ASP A 396 -18.17 -16.59 14.61
C ASP A 396 -17.74 -17.94 15.18
N GLU A 397 -18.68 -18.73 15.65
CA GLU A 397 -18.45 -20.04 16.31
C GLU A 397 -17.35 -20.02 17.39
N GLY A 398 -17.17 -18.89 18.07
CA GLY A 398 -16.16 -18.71 19.12
C GLY A 398 -14.80 -18.21 18.62
N ASN A 399 -14.59 -18.14 17.31
CA ASN A 399 -13.36 -17.63 16.70
C ASN A 399 -13.47 -16.12 16.42
N TYR A 400 -12.39 -15.39 16.66
CA TYR A 400 -12.31 -13.98 16.28
C TYR A 400 -11.92 -13.86 14.81
N ILE A 401 -12.76 -13.15 14.05
CA ILE A 401 -12.56 -12.93 12.61
C ILE A 401 -12.38 -11.44 12.35
N LEU A 402 -11.21 -11.09 11.78
CA LEU A 402 -10.98 -9.76 11.23
C LEU A 402 -11.52 -9.76 9.81
N GLN A 403 -12.68 -9.12 9.60
CA GLN A 403 -13.39 -9.14 8.32
C GLN A 403 -12.49 -8.62 7.19
N GLY A 404 -12.45 -9.34 6.09
CA GLY A 404 -11.58 -9.07 4.95
C GLY A 404 -10.20 -9.72 5.05
N PHE A 405 -9.81 -10.20 6.25
CA PHE A 405 -8.48 -10.82 6.46
C PHE A 405 -8.54 -12.26 6.98
N GLY A 406 -9.52 -12.61 7.81
CA GLY A 406 -9.65 -13.96 8.38
C GLY A 406 -9.39 -14.02 9.88
N ASN A 407 -8.95 -15.18 10.37
CA ASN A 407 -8.84 -15.49 11.79
C ASN A 407 -7.75 -14.69 12.49
N VAL A 408 -8.05 -14.24 13.72
CA VAL A 408 -7.11 -13.61 14.64
C VAL A 408 -7.29 -14.18 16.04
N SER A 409 -6.20 -14.30 16.79
CA SER A 409 -6.20 -14.84 18.16
C SER A 409 -5.85 -13.77 19.17
N PRO A 410 -6.63 -13.57 20.25
CA PRO A 410 -6.35 -12.53 21.24
C PRO A 410 -5.09 -12.85 22.06
N ILE A 411 -4.30 -11.81 22.34
CA ILE A 411 -3.11 -11.87 23.18
C ILE A 411 -3.29 -10.96 24.39
N GLY A 412 -3.02 -11.47 25.58
CA GLY A 412 -3.01 -10.69 26.82
C GLY A 412 -4.36 -10.10 27.21
N GLU A 413 -4.32 -9.06 28.01
CA GLU A 413 -5.50 -8.43 28.58
C GLU A 413 -6.06 -7.30 27.71
N ARG A 414 -7.33 -6.96 27.96
CA ARG A 414 -7.99 -5.80 27.32
C ARG A 414 -7.60 -4.52 28.03
N TYR A 415 -7.28 -3.50 27.25
CA TYR A 415 -7.04 -2.16 27.73
C TYR A 415 -8.32 -1.34 27.58
N THR A 416 -8.83 -0.82 28.70
CA THR A 416 -10.03 0.03 28.74
C THR A 416 -9.63 1.46 29.04
N GLY A 417 -10.32 2.41 28.41
CA GLY A 417 -10.15 3.84 28.63
C GLY A 417 -11.40 4.49 29.25
N ARG A 418 -11.42 5.82 29.22
CA ARG A 418 -12.61 6.59 29.66
C ARG A 418 -13.75 6.54 28.64
N GLN A 419 -13.47 6.18 27.40
CA GLN A 419 -14.49 6.03 26.37
C GLN A 419 -15.28 4.74 26.64
N LYS A 420 -16.52 4.90 27.08
CA LYS A 420 -17.42 3.75 27.34
C LYS A 420 -17.68 2.96 26.05
N GLY A 421 -17.85 1.64 26.18
CA GLY A 421 -18.18 0.75 25.08
C GLY A 421 -17.01 0.43 24.13
N THR A 422 -15.78 0.86 24.45
CA THR A 422 -14.61 0.62 23.61
C THR A 422 -13.44 0.11 24.45
N ALA A 423 -12.71 -0.88 23.93
CA ALA A 423 -11.49 -1.39 24.49
C ALA A 423 -10.44 -1.60 23.38
N TRP A 424 -9.21 -1.89 23.75
CA TRP A 424 -8.14 -2.30 22.84
C TRP A 424 -7.53 -3.60 23.34
N GLN A 425 -7.17 -4.46 22.42
CA GLN A 425 -6.52 -5.73 22.74
C GLN A 425 -5.53 -6.08 21.63
N TRP A 426 -4.42 -6.72 22.00
CA TRP A 426 -3.52 -7.31 21.03
C TRP A 426 -4.09 -8.61 20.48
N PHE A 427 -3.87 -8.83 19.19
CA PHE A 427 -4.21 -10.07 18.49
C PHE A 427 -3.04 -10.49 17.61
N THR A 428 -2.83 -11.80 17.50
CA THR A 428 -1.99 -12.37 16.44
C THR A 428 -2.89 -12.75 15.27
N ALA A 429 -2.56 -12.30 14.09
CA ALA A 429 -3.22 -12.70 12.86
C ALA A 429 -2.65 -14.05 12.37
N PHE A 430 -3.44 -14.83 11.63
CA PHE A 430 -3.00 -16.14 11.13
C PHE A 430 -1.72 -16.08 10.27
N TRP A 431 -1.46 -14.93 9.64
CA TRP A 431 -0.24 -14.71 8.86
C TRP A 431 0.98 -14.28 9.71
N GLY A 432 0.86 -14.20 11.03
CA GLY A 432 1.95 -13.93 11.97
C GLY A 432 2.15 -12.48 12.38
N GLN A 433 1.31 -11.53 11.92
CA GLN A 433 1.37 -10.13 12.33
C GLN A 433 0.61 -9.89 13.63
N SER A 434 1.19 -9.10 14.54
CA SER A 434 0.54 -8.64 15.78
C SER A 434 -0.17 -7.31 15.55
N LEU A 435 -1.44 -7.25 15.93
CA LEU A 435 -2.33 -6.11 15.70
C LEU A 435 -2.93 -5.63 17.03
N LEU A 436 -2.82 -4.34 17.35
CA LEU A 436 -3.55 -3.73 18.47
C LEU A 436 -4.92 -3.29 17.98
N ILE A 437 -5.91 -4.15 18.14
CA ILE A 437 -7.25 -3.93 17.59
C ILE A 437 -8.13 -3.17 18.58
N ARG A 438 -8.84 -2.14 18.08
CA ARG A 438 -9.91 -1.47 18.80
C ARG A 438 -11.18 -2.30 18.70
N ILE A 439 -11.74 -2.72 19.83
CA ILE A 439 -12.87 -3.63 19.92
C ILE A 439 -14.04 -3.00 20.68
N ARG A 440 -15.26 -3.52 20.50
CA ARG A 440 -16.36 -3.26 21.40
C ARG A 440 -16.06 -3.87 22.78
N ALA A 441 -16.32 -3.13 23.85
CA ALA A 441 -15.99 -3.60 25.21
C ALA A 441 -16.76 -4.88 25.60
N ASP A 442 -17.96 -5.06 25.04
CA ASP A 442 -18.85 -6.21 25.23
C ASP A 442 -18.61 -7.35 24.22
N LEU A 443 -17.66 -7.23 23.32
CA LEU A 443 -17.35 -8.28 22.35
C LEU A 443 -16.90 -9.56 23.09
N GLY A 444 -17.62 -10.67 22.89
CA GLY A 444 -17.36 -11.94 23.56
C GLY A 444 -18.02 -12.12 24.94
N ALA A 445 -18.76 -11.12 25.44
CA ALA A 445 -19.65 -11.26 26.59
C ALA A 445 -21.07 -11.49 26.08
N ASP A 446 -21.49 -12.75 25.90
CA ASP A 446 -22.85 -13.21 25.58
C ASP A 446 -23.59 -12.48 24.42
N SER A 447 -22.93 -11.82 23.54
CA SER A 447 -23.60 -11.16 22.43
C SER A 447 -23.91 -12.14 21.29
N LYS A 448 -25.10 -12.68 21.27
CA LYS A 448 -25.75 -13.29 20.09
C LYS A 448 -26.04 -12.23 19.03
N VAL A 449 -25.05 -11.47 18.59
CA VAL A 449 -25.14 -10.68 17.37
C VAL A 449 -24.76 -11.59 16.22
N VAL A 450 -25.75 -12.35 15.76
CA VAL A 450 -25.66 -13.13 14.53
C VAL A 450 -25.61 -12.14 13.37
N TYR A 451 -24.43 -11.64 13.01
CA TYR A 451 -24.21 -11.20 11.65
C TYR A 451 -24.21 -12.46 10.79
N ARG A 452 -25.20 -12.60 9.92
CA ARG A 452 -25.15 -13.63 8.87
C ARG A 452 -23.96 -13.30 7.99
N SER A 453 -22.84 -14.01 8.19
CA SER A 453 -21.77 -14.09 7.20
C SER A 453 -22.40 -14.62 5.90
N SER A 454 -22.02 -14.09 4.77
CA SER A 454 -22.44 -14.68 3.49
C SER A 454 -21.86 -16.11 3.44
N GLU A 455 -22.53 -17.02 2.72
CA GLU A 455 -22.03 -18.40 2.54
C GLU A 455 -20.58 -18.44 2.02
N ARG A 456 -20.13 -17.36 1.37
CA ARG A 456 -18.74 -17.22 0.88
C ARG A 456 -17.72 -16.89 1.97
N ASP A 457 -18.08 -16.11 3.00
CA ASP A 457 -17.17 -15.84 4.13
C ASP A 457 -16.91 -17.11 4.93
N ARG A 458 -17.88 -18.06 4.99
CA ARG A 458 -17.68 -19.38 5.59
C ARG A 458 -16.70 -20.23 4.78
N ASN A 459 -16.80 -20.22 3.45
CA ASN A 459 -15.88 -20.97 2.57
C ASN A 459 -14.44 -20.45 2.65
N ILE A 460 -14.22 -19.20 3.03
CA ILE A 460 -12.87 -18.66 3.25
C ILE A 460 -12.31 -19.15 4.59
N ALA A 461 -13.14 -19.20 5.65
CA ALA A 461 -12.72 -19.78 6.93
C ALA A 461 -12.39 -21.27 6.79
N ASP A 462 -13.19 -22.05 6.06
CA ASP A 462 -12.97 -23.48 5.80
C ASP A 462 -11.67 -23.76 4.99
N LEU A 463 -11.22 -22.81 4.15
CA LEU A 463 -9.96 -22.93 3.44
C LEU A 463 -8.72 -22.83 4.36
N PHE A 464 -8.87 -22.23 5.55
CA PHE A 464 -7.78 -22.10 6.52
C PHE A 464 -7.72 -23.23 7.54
N ASP A 465 -8.85 -23.92 7.81
CA ASP A 465 -8.86 -25.10 8.69
C ASP A 465 -8.10 -26.31 8.11
N TYR A 466 -7.83 -26.31 6.78
CA TYR A 466 -7.11 -27.40 6.12
C TYR A 466 -5.59 -27.41 6.36
N GLN A 467 -5.04 -26.41 7.06
CA GLN A 467 -3.59 -26.33 7.33
C GLN A 467 -3.16 -26.82 8.70
N SER A 468 -4.07 -27.34 9.53
CA SER A 468 -3.73 -27.82 10.89
C SER A 468 -3.51 -29.33 11.02
N ASP A 469 -3.78 -30.12 9.98
CA ASP A 469 -3.49 -31.55 9.99
C ASP A 469 -2.18 -31.88 9.25
N GLU A 470 -1.14 -32.25 9.99
CA GLU A 470 0.17 -32.74 9.52
C GLU A 470 0.10 -34.13 8.80
N ALA A 471 -0.86 -34.33 7.92
CA ALA A 471 -0.94 -35.57 7.13
C ALA A 471 -1.33 -35.26 5.69
N ASP A 472 -0.36 -35.30 4.81
CA ASP A 472 -0.37 -35.34 3.34
C ASP A 472 0.34 -34.18 2.62
N VAL A 473 1.63 -34.05 2.91
CA VAL A 473 2.53 -33.19 2.09
C VAL A 473 2.71 -33.75 0.66
N ASP A 474 2.45 -35.05 0.45
CA ASP A 474 2.62 -35.69 -0.86
C ASP A 474 1.44 -35.48 -1.82
N ALA A 475 0.25 -35.13 -1.32
CA ALA A 475 -0.93 -34.90 -2.18
C ALA A 475 -0.92 -33.49 -2.79
N VAL A 476 -0.28 -32.51 -2.18
CA VAL A 476 -0.23 -31.13 -2.66
C VAL A 476 0.79 -30.94 -3.79
N GLN A 477 1.86 -31.75 -3.81
CA GLN A 477 2.85 -31.69 -4.89
C GLN A 477 2.37 -32.27 -6.22
N SER A 478 1.34 -33.13 -6.22
CA SER A 478 0.75 -33.68 -7.44
C SER A 478 -0.30 -32.77 -8.09
N PHE A 479 -0.80 -31.75 -7.37
CA PHE A 479 -1.83 -30.83 -7.88
C PHE A 479 -1.24 -29.59 -8.59
N VAL A 480 0.02 -29.27 -8.33
CA VAL A 480 0.71 -28.09 -8.91
C VAL A 480 1.33 -28.38 -10.30
N ALA A 481 1.39 -29.65 -10.71
CA ALA A 481 1.94 -30.06 -12.00
C ALA A 481 0.90 -30.33 -13.11
N GLY A 482 -0.38 -30.04 -12.88
CA GLY A 482 -1.48 -30.23 -13.84
C GLY A 482 -1.81 -28.97 -14.62
N ASP A 483 -1.76 -29.11 -15.93
CA ASP A 483 -2.00 -28.13 -16.99
C ASP A 483 -3.16 -27.15 -16.72
N VAL A 484 -2.88 -25.84 -16.77
CA VAL A 484 -3.82 -24.72 -16.52
C VAL A 484 -5.04 -24.72 -17.47
N SER A 485 -4.98 -25.50 -18.57
CA SER A 485 -6.06 -25.65 -19.55
C SER A 485 -7.29 -26.41 -18.99
N VAL A 486 -7.14 -27.22 -17.94
CA VAL A 486 -8.22 -28.09 -17.42
C VAL A 486 -9.11 -27.36 -16.41
N VAL A 487 -8.60 -26.32 -15.73
CA VAL A 487 -9.36 -25.59 -14.69
C VAL A 487 -10.43 -24.67 -15.29
N SER A 488 -10.23 -24.18 -16.51
CA SER A 488 -11.22 -23.34 -17.20
C SER A 488 -12.43 -24.13 -17.73
N GLU A 489 -12.24 -25.38 -18.16
CA GLU A 489 -13.35 -26.21 -18.68
C GLU A 489 -14.27 -26.74 -17.59
N VAL A 490 -13.76 -27.04 -16.40
CA VAL A 490 -14.58 -27.56 -15.29
C VAL A 490 -15.46 -26.47 -14.64
N ALA A 491 -15.03 -25.21 -14.67
CA ALA A 491 -15.82 -24.09 -14.17
C ALA A 491 -16.99 -23.72 -15.11
N ILE A 492 -16.82 -23.88 -16.41
CA ILE A 492 -17.85 -23.59 -17.42
C ILE A 492 -18.93 -24.66 -17.46
N GLN A 493 -18.61 -25.95 -17.22
CA GLN A 493 -19.59 -27.05 -17.25
C GLN A 493 -20.63 -27.02 -16.11
N LYS A 494 -20.51 -26.14 -15.11
CA LYS A 494 -21.47 -26.06 -13.99
C LYS A 494 -22.64 -25.11 -14.21
N PHE A 495 -22.62 -24.28 -15.27
CA PHE A 495 -23.62 -23.22 -15.46
C PHE A 495 -24.28 -23.14 -16.84
N VAL A 496 -23.90 -24.00 -17.81
CA VAL A 496 -24.50 -24.02 -19.16
C VAL A 496 -24.86 -25.45 -19.52
N THR A 497 -26.05 -25.69 -20.03
CA THR A 497 -26.46 -27.02 -20.48
C THR A 497 -25.76 -27.38 -21.79
N LYS A 498 -25.69 -28.69 -22.11
CA LYS A 498 -24.95 -29.20 -23.29
C LYS A 498 -25.51 -28.67 -24.61
N ASP A 499 -26.77 -28.27 -24.63
CA ASP A 499 -27.47 -27.75 -25.82
C ASP A 499 -27.11 -26.27 -26.09
N ASP A 500 -26.95 -25.45 -25.03
CA ASP A 500 -26.56 -24.06 -25.16
C ASP A 500 -25.13 -23.91 -25.71
N TYR A 501 -24.24 -24.86 -25.41
CA TYR A 501 -22.86 -24.87 -25.89
C TYR A 501 -22.74 -25.24 -27.38
N ALA A 502 -23.66 -26.06 -27.91
CA ALA A 502 -23.70 -26.45 -29.32
C ALA A 502 -24.21 -25.29 -30.19
N GLU A 503 -25.16 -24.53 -29.73
CA GLU A 503 -25.71 -23.34 -30.42
C GLU A 503 -24.69 -22.21 -30.49
N PHE A 504 -23.91 -21.99 -29.40
CA PHE A 504 -22.81 -21.03 -29.35
C PHE A 504 -21.68 -21.37 -30.35
N LYS A 505 -21.32 -22.64 -30.51
CA LYS A 505 -20.30 -23.09 -31.49
C LYS A 505 -20.75 -22.93 -32.93
N SER A 506 -22.03 -23.05 -33.24
CA SER A 506 -22.57 -22.88 -34.60
C SER A 506 -22.66 -21.40 -35.03
N ALA A 507 -22.68 -20.47 -34.08
CA ALA A 507 -22.73 -19.02 -34.36
C ALA A 507 -21.34 -18.38 -34.63
N VAL A 508 -20.24 -19.11 -34.40
CA VAL A 508 -18.85 -18.59 -34.52
C VAL A 508 -18.09 -19.19 -35.74
N THR A 509 -18.72 -20.00 -36.60
CA THR A 509 -18.10 -20.41 -37.85
C THR A 509 -18.30 -19.35 -38.92
N VAL A 510 -17.35 -18.45 -39.08
CA VAL A 510 -17.21 -17.56 -40.23
C VAL A 510 -16.35 -18.23 -41.28
N ASP A 511 -16.91 -18.33 -42.51
CA ASP A 511 -16.29 -18.90 -43.70
C ASP A 511 -14.90 -18.34 -43.98
N SER A 512 -14.01 -19.26 -44.35
CA SER A 512 -12.71 -18.98 -44.93
C SER A 512 -12.84 -18.40 -46.35
N LEU A 513 -12.43 -17.16 -46.55
CA LEU A 513 -11.98 -16.68 -47.86
C LEU A 513 -10.65 -15.93 -47.70
N SER A 514 -9.69 -16.41 -48.53
CA SER A 514 -8.36 -15.87 -48.76
C SER A 514 -8.41 -14.44 -49.31
N ASP A 515 -7.61 -13.51 -48.75
CA ASP A 515 -6.59 -12.77 -49.48
C ASP A 515 -5.91 -11.71 -48.59
N GLU A 516 -4.62 -11.56 -48.85
CA GLU A 516 -3.72 -10.57 -48.22
C GLU A 516 -4.25 -9.15 -48.31
N THR A 517 -4.20 -8.46 -47.22
CA THR A 517 -3.82 -7.07 -46.95
C THR A 517 -4.68 -6.44 -45.87
N TYR A 518 -4.02 -5.74 -44.96
CA TYR A 518 -4.55 -4.90 -43.86
C TYR A 518 -4.91 -5.62 -42.55
N ILE A 519 -3.95 -5.59 -41.63
CA ILE A 519 -4.22 -5.67 -40.17
C ILE A 519 -5.01 -4.42 -39.79
N LYS A 520 -6.34 -4.46 -39.84
CA LYS A 520 -7.21 -3.57 -39.10
C LYS A 520 -7.34 -4.15 -37.71
N SER A 521 -6.75 -3.48 -36.69
CA SER A 521 -7.09 -3.66 -35.30
C SER A 521 -8.62 -3.56 -35.16
N ASN A 522 -9.29 -4.63 -34.71
CA ASN A 522 -10.68 -4.57 -34.27
C ASN A 522 -10.73 -3.74 -32.99
N VAL A 523 -10.72 -2.44 -33.11
CA VAL A 523 -11.03 -1.52 -32.02
C VAL A 523 -12.54 -1.59 -31.82
N ILE A 524 -12.98 -2.16 -30.70
CA ILE A 524 -14.40 -2.16 -30.32
C ILE A 524 -14.79 -0.72 -30.04
N ASP A 525 -15.74 -0.22 -30.83
CA ASP A 525 -16.25 1.16 -30.71
C ASP A 525 -17.32 1.24 -29.61
N LEU A 526 -16.96 1.86 -28.48
CA LEU A 526 -17.84 2.05 -27.33
C LEU A 526 -19.10 2.86 -27.67
N ASP A 527 -18.99 3.82 -28.59
CA ASP A 527 -20.09 4.69 -28.99
C ASP A 527 -21.13 3.89 -29.82
N VAL A 528 -20.68 2.98 -30.65
CA VAL A 528 -21.56 2.07 -31.42
C VAL A 528 -22.35 1.18 -30.47
N LEU A 529 -21.67 0.45 -29.55
CA LEU A 529 -22.33 -0.44 -28.61
C LEU A 529 -23.28 0.33 -27.67
N SER A 530 -22.88 1.50 -27.17
CA SER A 530 -23.74 2.32 -26.31
C SER A 530 -24.97 2.81 -27.06
N SER A 531 -24.82 3.26 -28.31
CA SER A 531 -25.94 3.74 -29.15
C SER A 531 -26.93 2.63 -29.42
N GLU A 532 -26.47 1.41 -29.64
CA GLU A 532 -27.35 0.25 -29.87
C GLU A 532 -28.15 -0.10 -28.59
N ALA A 533 -27.48 -0.21 -27.45
CA ALA A 533 -28.11 -0.47 -26.17
C ALA A 533 -29.15 0.61 -25.77
N ILE A 534 -28.88 1.88 -26.03
CA ILE A 534 -29.77 3.01 -25.71
C ILE A 534 -31.06 2.99 -26.55
N LYS A 535 -31.07 2.40 -27.74
CA LYS A 535 -32.27 2.28 -28.57
C LYS A 535 -33.35 1.44 -27.91
N SER A 536 -32.99 0.28 -27.37
CA SER A 536 -33.93 -0.69 -26.80
C SER A 536 -33.92 -0.72 -25.26
N PHE A 537 -32.79 -0.49 -24.62
CA PHE A 537 -32.49 -0.81 -23.22
C PHE A 537 -32.78 -2.28 -22.89
N ASP A 538 -32.52 -3.16 -23.84
CA ASP A 538 -32.65 -4.59 -23.66
C ASP A 538 -31.59 -5.09 -22.67
N PRO A 539 -32.03 -5.73 -21.55
CA PRO A 539 -31.09 -6.21 -20.53
C PRO A 539 -30.12 -7.28 -21.03
N GLU A 540 -30.55 -8.14 -21.96
CA GLU A 540 -29.75 -9.21 -22.52
C GLU A 540 -28.64 -8.65 -23.42
N LEU A 541 -28.98 -7.72 -24.32
CA LEU A 541 -28.03 -7.02 -25.16
C LEU A 541 -26.99 -6.23 -24.34
N ILE A 542 -27.46 -5.54 -23.27
CA ILE A 542 -26.59 -4.80 -22.36
C ILE A 542 -25.63 -5.76 -21.66
N GLY A 543 -26.08 -6.93 -21.22
CA GLY A 543 -25.26 -7.96 -20.60
C GLY A 543 -24.19 -8.52 -21.55
N GLN A 544 -24.56 -8.81 -22.79
CA GLN A 544 -23.62 -9.30 -23.83
C GLN A 544 -22.54 -8.25 -24.13
N HIS A 545 -22.90 -6.97 -24.29
CA HIS A 545 -21.94 -5.89 -24.48
C HIS A 545 -20.98 -5.72 -23.31
N LEU A 546 -21.47 -5.85 -22.07
CA LEU A 546 -20.63 -5.77 -20.88
C LEU A 546 -19.61 -6.90 -20.82
N LEU A 547 -20.00 -8.14 -21.14
CA LEU A 547 -19.09 -9.29 -21.18
C LEU A 547 -18.06 -9.13 -22.30
N LEU A 548 -18.50 -8.73 -23.49
CA LEU A 548 -17.61 -8.48 -24.63
C LEU A 548 -16.56 -7.40 -24.33
N LEU A 549 -16.97 -6.33 -23.66
CA LEU A 549 -16.07 -5.25 -23.27
C LEU A 549 -15.12 -5.70 -22.15
N ALA A 550 -15.58 -6.53 -21.20
CA ALA A 550 -14.75 -7.03 -20.11
C ALA A 550 -13.61 -7.94 -20.58
N GLU A 551 -13.75 -8.60 -21.72
CA GLU A 551 -12.73 -9.46 -22.34
C GLU A 551 -11.63 -8.68 -23.09
N GLN A 552 -11.79 -7.37 -23.28
CA GLN A 552 -10.81 -6.55 -24.00
C GLN A 552 -9.63 -6.15 -23.11
N PRO A 553 -8.46 -5.83 -23.68
CA PRO A 553 -7.43 -5.09 -22.97
C PRO A 553 -8.07 -3.81 -22.42
N ASN A 554 -7.99 -3.55 -21.10
CA ASN A 554 -8.72 -2.50 -20.36
C ASN A 554 -10.24 -2.75 -20.20
N GLY A 555 -10.66 -4.00 -20.17
CA GLY A 555 -12.06 -4.39 -20.16
C GLY A 555 -12.88 -3.79 -19.05
N VAL A 556 -12.34 -3.65 -17.83
CA VAL A 556 -13.03 -3.01 -16.71
C VAL A 556 -13.36 -1.55 -17.01
N THR A 557 -12.43 -0.79 -17.56
CA THR A 557 -12.64 0.62 -17.93
C THR A 557 -13.70 0.76 -19.01
N LEU A 558 -13.64 -0.07 -20.05
CA LEU A 558 -14.59 -0.06 -21.14
C LEU A 558 -16.00 -0.45 -20.68
N ALA A 559 -16.13 -1.51 -19.90
CA ALA A 559 -17.39 -1.96 -19.34
C ALA A 559 -18.01 -0.91 -18.38
N THR A 560 -17.20 -0.27 -17.56
CA THR A 560 -17.64 0.80 -16.65
C THR A 560 -18.12 2.02 -17.42
N GLY A 561 -17.36 2.47 -18.43
CA GLY A 561 -17.74 3.59 -19.30
C GLY A 561 -19.07 3.32 -20.01
N TYR A 562 -19.20 2.14 -20.59
CA TYR A 562 -20.45 1.69 -21.25
C TYR A 562 -21.64 1.70 -20.28
N ALA A 563 -21.50 1.08 -19.10
CA ALA A 563 -22.55 1.03 -18.08
C ALA A 563 -22.98 2.44 -17.63
N ALA A 564 -22.03 3.37 -17.45
CA ALA A 564 -22.31 4.76 -17.09
C ALA A 564 -23.11 5.50 -18.18
N ILE A 565 -22.75 5.32 -19.46
CA ILE A 565 -23.45 5.92 -20.60
C ILE A 565 -24.88 5.40 -20.67
N VAL A 566 -25.09 4.09 -20.63
CA VAL A 566 -26.42 3.46 -20.71
C VAL A 566 -27.30 3.84 -19.52
N ALA A 567 -26.76 3.83 -18.29
CA ALA A 567 -27.49 4.24 -17.08
C ALA A 567 -27.90 5.72 -17.12
N LYS A 568 -27.02 6.62 -17.58
CA LYS A 568 -27.31 8.04 -17.74
C LYS A 568 -28.42 8.28 -18.77
N ALA A 569 -28.37 7.60 -19.90
CA ALA A 569 -29.39 7.70 -20.94
C ALA A 569 -30.76 7.18 -20.44
N ARG A 570 -30.77 6.06 -19.70
CA ARG A 570 -31.99 5.53 -19.07
C ARG A 570 -32.59 6.49 -18.04
N ALA A 571 -31.76 7.05 -17.18
CA ALA A 571 -32.21 8.02 -16.17
C ALA A 571 -32.80 9.28 -16.82
N THR A 572 -32.25 9.74 -17.93
CA THR A 572 -32.77 10.89 -18.71
C THR A 572 -34.14 10.56 -19.32
N ARG A 573 -34.29 9.38 -19.95
CA ARG A 573 -35.60 8.96 -20.48
C ARG A 573 -36.71 8.83 -19.41
N LEU A 574 -36.33 8.36 -18.21
CA LEU A 574 -37.29 8.26 -17.11
C LEU A 574 -37.73 9.63 -16.57
N ARG A 575 -36.85 10.65 -16.61
CA ARG A 575 -37.19 12.02 -16.23
C ARG A 575 -38.13 12.71 -17.23
N HIS A 576 -38.01 12.41 -18.52
CA HIS A 576 -38.90 12.93 -19.54
C HIS A 576 -40.25 12.22 -19.63
N LYS A 577 -40.43 11.10 -18.96
CA LYS A 577 -41.71 10.37 -18.84
C LYS A 577 -42.54 10.75 -17.61
N ARG A 578 -41.97 11.52 -16.70
CA ARG A 578 -42.66 12.17 -15.56
C ARG A 578 -42.94 13.62 -15.88
#